data_131b14e057e3db28aaedc3b8345ff6b0
#
_entry.id   131b14e057e3db28aaedc3b8345ff6b0
#
_cell.length_a   1.000
_cell.length_b   1.000
_cell.length_c   1.000
_cell.angle_alpha   90.00
_cell.angle_beta   90.00
_cell.angle_gamma   90.00
#
_symmetry.space_group_name_H-M   'P 1'
#
loop_
_entity.id
_entity.type
_entity.pdbx_description
1 polymer ?
#
loop_
_entity_poly.entity_id
_entity_poly.type
_entity_poly.pdbx_seq_one_letter_code
_entity_poly.pdbx_strand_id
1 'polypeptide(L)'
;EKKQGFALIKDTKKKIVGIFSDGDLRRQLQKNIDINNVQVSKVMTKKFKSIESEKLVVDAAKFMKKNKVYYLAVNQKNKIQGFITMHEILEANVL
;
A
#
# COMPACT_ATOMS: atom_id res chain seq x y z
N GLU A 1 -18.82 3.43 -8.16
CA GLU A 1 -17.48 2.87 -8.18
C GLU A 1 -16.64 3.28 -6.97
N LYS A 2 -16.24 2.33 -6.18
CA LYS A 2 -15.50 2.63 -4.96
C LYS A 2 -14.01 2.45 -5.16
N LYS A 3 -13.26 3.44 -4.78
CA LYS A 3 -11.82 3.33 -4.70
C LYS A 3 -11.47 2.73 -3.35
N GLN A 4 -10.47 1.86 -3.35
CA GLN A 4 -9.92 1.38 -2.11
C GLN A 4 -8.98 2.45 -1.58
N GLY A 5 -9.32 2.98 -0.40
CA GLY A 5 -8.49 3.98 0.21
C GLY A 5 -7.35 3.37 0.99
N PHE A 6 -6.23 4.05 0.99
CA PHE A 6 -5.19 3.73 1.94
C PHE A 6 -4.34 4.96 2.19
N ALA A 7 -3.73 4.99 3.37
CA ALA A 7 -2.90 6.09 3.79
C ALA A 7 -1.47 5.61 3.99
N LEU A 8 -0.52 6.45 3.60
CA LEU A 8 0.89 6.19 3.88
C LEU A 8 1.18 6.65 5.29
N ILE A 9 1.85 5.80 6.05
CA ILE A 9 2.23 6.10 7.43
C ILE A 9 3.71 6.44 7.45
N LYS A 10 4.02 7.61 7.98
CA LYS A 10 5.40 8.09 8.04
C LYS A 10 5.83 8.24 9.48
N ASP A 11 7.13 8.06 9.72
CA ASP A 11 7.69 8.31 11.04
C ASP A 11 8.01 9.80 11.19
N THR A 12 8.61 10.17 12.32
CA THR A 12 8.94 11.56 12.61
C THR A 12 9.97 12.13 11.65
N LYS A 13 10.73 11.27 10.97
CA LYS A 13 11.71 11.69 9.98
C LYS A 13 11.14 11.68 8.57
N LYS A 14 9.81 11.53 8.45
CA LYS A 14 9.08 11.53 7.19
C LYS A 14 9.40 10.33 6.30
N LYS A 15 9.92 9.26 6.89
CA LYS A 15 10.16 8.02 6.16
C LYS A 15 8.90 7.18 6.17
N ILE A 16 8.55 6.59 5.03
CA ILE A 16 7.38 5.73 4.94
C ILE A 16 7.68 4.43 5.67
N VAL A 17 6.87 4.11 6.69
CA VAL A 17 7.09 2.92 7.51
C VAL A 17 5.94 1.92 7.42
N GLY A 18 4.84 2.29 6.78
CA GLY A 18 3.72 1.38 6.63
C GLY A 18 2.60 1.99 5.85
N ILE A 19 1.53 1.22 5.69
CA ILE A 19 0.30 1.70 5.09
C ILE A 19 -0.87 1.28 5.97
N PHE A 20 -1.95 2.03 5.87
CA PHE A 20 -3.20 1.68 6.53
C PHE A 20 -4.31 1.78 5.49
N SER A 21 -4.96 0.66 5.22
CA SER A 21 -5.95 0.55 4.16
C SER A 21 -7.34 0.33 4.72
N ASP A 22 -8.35 0.45 3.84
CA ASP A 22 -9.72 0.09 4.21
C ASP A 22 -9.80 -1.35 4.72
N GLY A 23 -9.01 -2.25 4.11
CA GLY A 23 -8.99 -3.63 4.57
C GLY A 23 -8.41 -3.76 5.97
N ASP A 24 -7.38 -2.96 6.29
CA ASP A 24 -6.81 -2.96 7.63
C ASP A 24 -7.84 -2.49 8.65
N LEU A 25 -8.57 -1.43 8.33
CA LEU A 25 -9.61 -0.93 9.23
C LEU A 25 -10.68 -1.99 9.45
N ARG A 26 -11.15 -2.61 8.37
CA ARG A 26 -12.19 -3.64 8.48
C ARG A 26 -11.76 -4.78 9.38
N ARG A 27 -10.51 -5.23 9.23
CA ARG A 27 -9.99 -6.31 10.07
C ARG A 27 -9.96 -5.91 11.55
N GLN A 28 -9.59 -4.68 11.84
CA GLN A 28 -9.54 -4.23 13.23
C GLN A 28 -10.94 -4.16 13.85
N LEU A 29 -11.91 -3.69 13.07
CA LEU A 29 -13.29 -3.66 13.54
C LEU A 29 -13.83 -5.06 13.81
N GLN A 30 -13.46 -6.02 12.97
CA GLN A 30 -13.88 -7.42 13.17
C GLN A 30 -13.26 -8.02 14.43
N LYS A 31 -12.10 -7.53 14.85
CA LYS A 31 -11.43 -8.01 16.06
C LYS A 31 -11.87 -7.27 17.30
N ASN A 32 -12.84 -6.37 17.18
CA ASN A 32 -13.32 -5.56 18.30
C ASN A 32 -12.23 -4.70 18.94
N ILE A 33 -11.29 -4.24 18.13
CA ILE A 33 -10.26 -3.32 18.59
C ILE A 33 -10.89 -1.94 18.81
N ASP A 34 -10.51 -1.29 19.88
CA ASP A 34 -11.01 0.06 20.18
C ASP A 34 -10.33 1.06 19.26
N ILE A 35 -10.99 1.38 18.16
CA ILE A 35 -10.46 2.26 17.13
C ILE A 35 -10.13 3.65 17.67
N ASN A 36 -10.87 4.08 18.71
CA ASN A 36 -10.67 5.42 19.24
C ASN A 36 -9.36 5.57 20.02
N ASN A 37 -8.76 4.47 20.42
CA ASN A 37 -7.61 4.54 21.32
C ASN A 37 -6.38 3.77 20.85
N VAL A 38 -6.46 3.08 19.71
CA VAL A 38 -5.31 2.35 19.20
C VAL A 38 -4.48 3.22 18.26
N GLN A 39 -3.16 3.17 18.41
CA GLN A 39 -2.26 3.89 17.51
C GLN A 39 -2.18 3.20 16.16
N VAL A 40 -2.10 3.99 15.09
CA VAL A 40 -2.03 3.43 13.74
C VAL A 40 -0.80 2.53 13.56
N SER A 41 0.30 2.83 14.24
CA SER A 41 1.50 2.01 14.15
C SER A 41 1.30 0.59 14.65
N LYS A 42 0.28 0.37 15.46
CA LYS A 42 -0.01 -0.97 16.00
C LYS A 42 -0.84 -1.82 15.06
N VAL A 43 -1.53 -1.19 14.12
CA VAL A 43 -2.48 -1.90 13.25
C VAL A 43 -2.16 -1.75 11.76
N MET A 44 -1.21 -0.91 11.41
CA MET A 44 -0.84 -0.70 10.01
C MET A 44 -0.16 -1.93 9.43
N THR A 45 -0.17 -2.02 8.10
CA THR A 45 0.56 -3.04 7.38
C THR A 45 2.00 -2.57 7.20
N LYS A 46 2.95 -3.38 7.63
CA LYS A 46 4.38 -3.08 7.55
C LYS A 46 5.09 -3.91 6.49
N LYS A 47 4.55 -5.06 6.14
CA LYS A 47 5.15 -5.97 5.16
C LYS A 47 4.33 -5.91 3.88
N PHE A 48 4.98 -5.53 2.82
CA PHE A 48 4.33 -5.43 1.52
C PHE A 48 5.35 -5.69 0.43
N LYS A 49 4.87 -6.08 -0.73
CA LYS A 49 5.75 -6.32 -1.85
C LYS A 49 6.16 -5.01 -2.48
N SER A 50 7.29 -5.02 -3.15
CA SER A 50 7.83 -3.79 -3.72
C SER A 50 8.39 -4.03 -5.11
N ILE A 51 8.63 -2.95 -5.83
CA ILE A 51 9.23 -2.97 -7.14
C ILE A 51 10.20 -1.79 -7.24
N GLU A 52 11.28 -1.97 -7.99
CA GLU A 52 12.25 -0.91 -8.17
C GLU A 52 11.71 0.14 -9.13
N SER A 53 12.04 1.40 -8.87
CA SER A 53 11.48 2.53 -9.62
C SER A 53 11.85 2.52 -11.11
N GLU A 54 12.93 1.83 -11.48
CA GLU A 54 13.33 1.74 -12.88
C GLU A 54 12.54 0.73 -13.69
N LYS A 55 11.72 -0.10 -13.04
CA LYS A 55 10.93 -1.09 -13.77
C LYS A 55 9.78 -0.41 -14.52
N LEU A 56 9.32 -1.07 -15.54
CA LEU A 56 8.19 -0.55 -16.33
C LEU A 56 6.88 -0.73 -15.59
N VAL A 57 5.94 0.17 -15.85
CA VAL A 57 4.62 0.08 -15.24
C VAL A 57 3.94 -1.25 -15.59
N VAL A 58 4.13 -1.72 -16.83
CA VAL A 58 3.54 -3.00 -17.24
C VAL A 58 4.10 -4.15 -16.41
N ASP A 59 5.37 -4.08 -16.01
CA ASP A 59 5.96 -5.11 -15.15
C ASP A 59 5.33 -5.08 -13.76
N ALA A 60 5.05 -3.88 -13.25
CA ALA A 60 4.35 -3.75 -11.98
C ALA A 60 2.96 -4.39 -12.05
N ALA A 61 2.24 -4.13 -13.14
CA ALA A 61 0.90 -4.69 -13.32
C ALA A 61 0.94 -6.22 -13.35
N LYS A 62 1.90 -6.79 -14.11
CA LYS A 62 2.04 -8.23 -14.19
C LYS A 62 2.36 -8.84 -12.83
N PHE A 63 3.23 -8.19 -12.08
CA PHE A 63 3.61 -8.66 -10.75
C PHE A 63 2.40 -8.65 -9.82
N MET A 64 1.61 -7.59 -9.86
CA MET A 64 0.43 -7.49 -9.00
C MET A 64 -0.59 -8.57 -9.33
N LYS A 65 -0.81 -8.85 -10.62
CA LYS A 65 -1.74 -9.90 -11.01
C LYS A 65 -1.24 -11.28 -10.58
N LYS A 66 0.03 -11.54 -10.80
CA LYS A 66 0.61 -12.83 -10.44
C LYS A 66 0.55 -13.08 -8.93
N ASN A 67 0.79 -12.05 -8.14
CA ASN A 67 0.87 -12.17 -6.70
C ASN A 67 -0.44 -11.80 -6.00
N LYS A 68 -1.47 -11.47 -6.76
CA LYS A 68 -2.80 -11.15 -6.24
C LYS A 68 -2.76 -10.03 -5.21
N VAL A 69 -1.97 -9.01 -5.49
CA VAL A 69 -1.90 -7.82 -4.66
C VAL A 69 -2.36 -6.63 -5.49
N TYR A 70 -2.86 -5.61 -4.82
CA TYR A 70 -3.44 -4.45 -5.48
C TYR A 70 -2.57 -3.21 -5.38
N TYR A 71 -1.46 -3.31 -4.70
CA TYR A 71 -0.51 -2.21 -4.57
C TYR A 71 0.90 -2.76 -4.40
N LEU A 72 1.87 -1.91 -4.73
CA LEU A 72 3.29 -2.23 -4.54
C LEU A 72 3.98 -0.99 -3.99
N ALA A 73 4.91 -1.20 -3.08
CA ALA A 73 5.84 -0.13 -2.71
C ALA A 73 6.80 0.09 -3.87
N VAL A 74 7.14 1.33 -4.13
CA VAL A 74 8.12 1.68 -5.16
C VAL A 74 9.40 2.09 -4.46
N ASN A 75 10.46 1.34 -4.69
CA ASN A 75 11.76 1.55 -4.04
C ASN A 75 12.75 2.22 -4.97
N GLN A 76 13.55 3.10 -4.40
CA GLN A 76 14.71 3.64 -5.08
C GLN A 76 15.82 3.74 -4.03
N LYS A 77 16.98 3.12 -4.32
CA LYS A 77 18.14 3.13 -3.42
C LYS A 77 17.74 2.66 -2.01
N ASN A 78 16.99 1.57 -1.95
CA ASN A 78 16.55 0.93 -0.70
C ASN A 78 15.63 1.79 0.15
N LYS A 79 15.02 2.82 -0.44
CA LYS A 79 14.03 3.64 0.25
C LYS A 79 12.71 3.58 -0.48
N ILE A 80 11.63 3.52 0.29
CA ILE A 80 10.30 3.57 -0.29
C ILE A 80 10.00 5.00 -0.70
N GLN A 81 9.73 5.20 -2.00
CA GLN A 81 9.39 6.51 -2.53
C GLN A 81 7.90 6.75 -2.53
N GLY A 82 7.13 5.70 -2.59
CA GLY A 82 5.69 5.80 -2.64
C GLY A 82 5.09 4.44 -2.95
N PHE A 83 3.86 4.44 -3.41
CA PHE A 83 3.16 3.21 -3.77
C PHE A 83 2.47 3.39 -5.10
N ILE A 84 2.33 2.30 -5.84
CA ILE A 84 1.53 2.27 -7.06
C ILE A 84 0.40 1.27 -6.84
N THR A 85 -0.80 1.63 -7.29
CA THR A 85 -1.98 0.78 -7.10
C THR A 85 -2.48 0.27 -8.44
N MET A 86 -3.13 -0.88 -8.42
CA MET A 86 -3.77 -1.42 -9.62
C MET A 86 -4.80 -0.43 -10.16
N HIS A 87 -5.51 0.26 -9.29
CA HIS A 87 -6.50 1.25 -9.72
C HIS A 87 -5.86 2.33 -10.60
N GLU A 88 -4.71 2.87 -10.18
CA GLU A 88 -4.01 3.89 -10.95
C GLU A 88 -3.54 3.37 -12.29
N ILE A 89 -3.08 2.12 -12.33
CA ILE A 89 -2.63 1.52 -13.57
C ILE A 89 -3.79 1.37 -14.55
N LEU A 90 -4.93 0.90 -14.05
CA LEU A 90 -6.12 0.74 -14.90
C LEU A 90 -6.63 2.08 -15.41
N GLU A 91 -6.60 3.11 -14.58
CA GLU A 91 -7.02 4.44 -15.00
C GLU A 91 -6.12 5.01 -16.08
N ALA A 92 -4.85 4.62 -16.08
CA ALA A 92 -3.90 5.08 -17.08
C ALA A 92 -3.98 4.29 -18.40
N ASN A 93 -4.88 3.30 -18.47
CA ASN A 93 -5.06 2.47 -19.68
C ASN A 93 -3.79 1.74 -20.08
N VAL A 94 -3.03 1.27 -19.10
CA VAL A 94 -1.79 0.53 -19.37
C VAL A 94 -2.08 -0.93 -19.73
N LEU A 95 -3.20 -1.44 -19.27
CA LEU A 95 -3.57 -2.85 -19.48
C LEU A 95 -4.68 -3.00 -20.51
#